data_170491c9059a0e220904f915d228e81b
#
_entry.id   170491c9059a0e220904f915d228e81b
#
_cell.length_a   1.000
_cell.length_b   1.000
_cell.length_c   1.000
_cell.angle_alpha   90.00
_cell.angle_beta   90.00
_cell.angle_gamma   90.00
#
_symmetry.space_group_name_H-M   'P 1'
#
loop_
_entity.id
_entity.type
_entity.pdbx_description
1 polymer ?
#
loop_
_entity_poly.entity_id
_entity_poly.type
_entity_poly.pdbx_seq_one_letter_code
_entity_poly.pdbx_strand_id
1 'polypeptide(L)'
;DLTQLTIYRALAFGLAAGIAPITAAYITECAPARHRGMLMGVLQCGYPLGWFLAAMIAAPLLESSGWRSIFWIGFAVVPIAFIIGWRIPESRRFEAVAAAREIAQRSATTNSSNKSLVRELFSSEYRVRSIASIVLFFSFGCAYAGTAFFFPTYFMEVRGYTASEAAKLVGLSNGIAIAGYLSAAAVGEYILTRRNTFAIWCGLGAIALLALMWLPTERWQDLTFFALTGAFFYGSNAVVGALLADLYPTRMRTTGYAVCGSAPLTLGFALFPAIVPLVVKSIGWQWAFSVAIVPMLLVAATAALVLPNNKSGTEVADE
;
A
#
# COMPACT_ATOMS: atom_id res chain seq x y z
N ASP A 1 22.23 -17.14 -11.03
CA ASP A 1 21.55 -18.19 -10.27
C ASP A 1 20.40 -17.60 -9.44
N LEU A 2 19.63 -18.44 -8.76
CA LEU A 2 18.48 -18.03 -7.97
C LEU A 2 18.87 -17.14 -6.78
N THR A 3 20.02 -17.39 -6.18
CA THR A 3 20.55 -16.60 -5.05
C THR A 3 20.85 -15.16 -5.49
N GLN A 4 21.53 -14.99 -6.62
CA GLN A 4 21.80 -13.67 -7.18
C GLN A 4 20.50 -12.91 -7.49
N LEU A 5 19.52 -13.57 -8.11
CA LEU A 5 18.21 -12.97 -8.39
C LEU A 5 17.53 -12.52 -7.10
N THR A 6 17.59 -13.34 -6.04
CA THR A 6 17.01 -13.00 -4.73
C THR A 6 17.68 -11.77 -4.12
N ILE A 7 19.02 -11.72 -4.14
CA ILE A 7 19.79 -10.58 -3.62
C ILE A 7 19.45 -9.29 -4.38
N TYR A 8 19.47 -9.33 -5.71
CA TYR A 8 19.16 -8.15 -6.53
C TYR A 8 17.73 -7.68 -6.33
N ARG A 9 16.76 -8.58 -6.22
CA ARG A 9 15.37 -8.24 -5.91
C ARG A 9 15.21 -7.64 -4.53
N ALA A 10 15.89 -8.18 -3.52
CA ALA A 10 15.86 -7.64 -2.16
C ALA A 10 16.41 -6.20 -2.11
N LEU A 11 17.54 -5.96 -2.79
CA LEU A 11 18.12 -4.62 -2.89
C LEU A 11 17.19 -3.66 -3.66
N ALA A 12 16.65 -4.07 -4.80
CA ALA A 12 15.75 -3.25 -5.60
C ALA A 12 14.47 -2.90 -4.83
N PHE A 13 13.89 -3.86 -4.11
CA PHE A 13 12.68 -3.65 -3.31
C PHE A 13 12.96 -2.74 -2.10
N GLY A 14 14.11 -2.94 -1.43
CA GLY A 14 14.54 -2.10 -0.31
C GLY A 14 14.73 -0.64 -0.69
N LEU A 15 15.38 -0.39 -1.83
CA LEU A 15 15.57 0.97 -2.37
C LEU A 15 14.24 1.59 -2.81
N ALA A 16 13.37 0.82 -3.47
CA ALA A 16 12.05 1.29 -3.91
C ALA A 16 11.11 1.61 -2.73
N ALA A 17 11.25 0.95 -1.59
CA ALA A 17 10.43 1.18 -0.41
C ALA A 17 10.52 2.63 0.13
N GLY A 18 11.64 3.32 -0.12
CA GLY A 18 11.84 4.73 0.25
C GLY A 18 10.99 5.71 -0.56
N ILE A 19 10.48 5.32 -1.73
CA ILE A 19 9.71 6.23 -2.61
C ILE A 19 8.38 6.62 -1.96
N ALA A 20 7.66 5.68 -1.33
CA ALA A 20 6.34 5.91 -0.77
C ALA A 20 6.31 7.00 0.33
N PRO A 21 7.17 6.97 1.38
CA PRO A 21 7.18 8.03 2.37
C PRO A 21 7.64 9.40 1.82
N ILE A 22 8.56 9.41 0.86
CA ILE A 22 9.04 10.65 0.24
C ILE A 22 7.93 11.32 -0.57
N THR A 23 7.25 10.57 -1.42
CA THR A 23 6.14 11.08 -2.24
C THR A 23 4.94 11.50 -1.39
N ALA A 24 4.63 10.75 -0.33
CA ALA A 24 3.60 11.12 0.62
C ALA A 24 3.92 12.43 1.36
N ALA A 25 5.16 12.60 1.83
CA ALA A 25 5.62 13.83 2.46
C ALA A 25 5.52 15.01 1.47
N TYR A 26 6.02 14.87 0.26
CA TYR A 26 5.97 15.90 -0.77
C TYR A 26 4.53 16.36 -1.05
N ILE A 27 3.58 15.42 -1.22
CA ILE A 27 2.17 15.78 -1.43
C ILE A 27 1.60 16.48 -0.20
N THR A 28 1.89 16.02 1.01
CA THR A 28 1.35 16.67 2.23
C THR A 28 1.87 18.10 2.41
N GLU A 29 3.05 18.40 1.90
CA GLU A 29 3.64 19.74 1.96
C GLU A 29 3.14 20.68 0.86
N CYS A 30 2.92 20.15 -0.35
CA CYS A 30 2.55 20.95 -1.52
C CYS A 30 1.03 21.04 -1.76
N ALA A 31 0.25 20.06 -1.27
CA ALA A 31 -1.17 19.97 -1.54
C ALA A 31 -2.01 20.92 -0.66
N PRO A 32 -3.04 21.60 -1.24
CA PRO A 32 -4.03 22.34 -0.46
C PRO A 32 -4.71 21.43 0.57
N ALA A 33 -4.89 21.91 1.81
CA ALA A 33 -5.47 21.13 2.91
C ALA A 33 -6.82 20.49 2.54
N ARG A 34 -7.67 21.23 1.81
CA ARG A 34 -9.01 20.80 1.39
C ARG A 34 -9.01 19.56 0.48
N HIS A 35 -7.96 19.34 -0.31
CA HIS A 35 -7.90 18.27 -1.33
C HIS A 35 -6.76 17.28 -1.08
N ARG A 36 -6.08 17.39 0.05
CA ARG A 36 -4.89 16.59 0.37
C ARG A 36 -5.16 15.09 0.34
N GLY A 37 -6.28 14.65 0.92
CA GLY A 37 -6.65 13.23 0.92
C GLY A 37 -6.97 12.71 -0.49
N MET A 38 -7.67 13.50 -1.30
CA MET A 38 -7.94 13.13 -2.70
C MET A 38 -6.64 13.02 -3.52
N LEU A 39 -5.71 13.96 -3.35
CA LEU A 39 -4.42 13.92 -4.04
C LEU A 39 -3.55 12.76 -3.58
N MET A 40 -3.60 12.40 -2.29
CA MET A 40 -2.98 11.18 -1.78
C MET A 40 -3.59 9.93 -2.42
N GLY A 41 -4.91 9.89 -2.58
CA GLY A 41 -5.60 8.80 -3.26
C GLY A 41 -5.20 8.68 -4.73
N VAL A 42 -5.10 9.81 -5.45
CA VAL A 42 -4.60 9.84 -6.84
C VAL A 42 -3.15 9.34 -6.91
N LEU A 43 -2.28 9.75 -5.98
CA LEU A 43 -0.92 9.21 -5.90
C LEU A 43 -0.93 7.68 -5.76
N GLN A 44 -1.80 7.15 -4.92
CA GLN A 44 -1.92 5.71 -4.68
C GLN A 44 -2.43 4.94 -5.92
N CYS A 45 -3.11 5.58 -6.87
CA CYS A 45 -3.45 4.98 -8.16
C CYS A 45 -2.22 4.59 -8.99
N GLY A 46 -1.04 5.13 -8.68
CA GLY A 46 0.21 4.69 -9.26
C GLY A 46 0.50 3.20 -9.08
N TYR A 47 0.05 2.59 -7.98
CA TYR A 47 0.20 1.15 -7.74
C TYR A 47 -0.57 0.29 -8.74
N PRO A 48 -1.91 0.37 -8.84
CA PRO A 48 -2.65 -0.43 -9.81
C PRO A 48 -2.32 -0.06 -11.25
N LEU A 49 -1.98 1.21 -11.54
CA LEU A 49 -1.51 1.62 -12.86
C LEU A 49 -0.18 0.95 -13.20
N GLY A 50 0.76 0.89 -12.27
CA GLY A 50 2.03 0.19 -12.44
C GLY A 50 1.85 -1.31 -12.70
N TRP A 51 0.99 -1.97 -11.93
CA TRP A 51 0.63 -3.37 -12.14
C TRP A 51 -0.02 -3.60 -13.51
N PHE A 52 -0.94 -2.73 -13.91
CA PHE A 52 -1.59 -2.79 -15.22
C PHE A 52 -0.57 -2.66 -16.36
N LEU A 53 0.24 -1.61 -16.35
CA LEU A 53 1.24 -1.37 -17.40
C LEU A 53 2.28 -2.49 -17.45
N ALA A 54 2.81 -2.90 -16.30
CA ALA A 54 3.78 -3.98 -16.23
C ALA A 54 3.22 -5.31 -16.80
N ALA A 55 1.97 -5.63 -16.47
CA ALA A 55 1.33 -6.85 -16.97
C ALA A 55 1.04 -6.78 -18.48
N MET A 56 0.56 -5.63 -18.99
CA MET A 56 0.30 -5.46 -20.42
C MET A 56 1.57 -5.54 -21.27
N ILE A 57 2.69 -5.09 -20.72
CA ILE A 57 4.00 -5.19 -21.37
C ILE A 57 4.58 -6.61 -21.22
N ALA A 58 4.46 -7.20 -20.03
CA ALA A 58 5.04 -8.52 -19.73
C ALA A 58 4.35 -9.65 -20.51
N ALA A 59 3.03 -9.59 -20.69
CA ALA A 59 2.27 -10.69 -21.29
C ALA A 59 2.77 -11.08 -22.70
N PRO A 60 2.91 -10.18 -23.68
CA PRO A 60 3.44 -10.53 -24.98
C PRO A 60 4.93 -10.92 -24.97
N LEU A 61 5.71 -10.38 -24.03
CA LEU A 61 7.13 -10.69 -23.91
C LEU A 61 7.37 -12.08 -23.33
N LEU A 62 6.51 -12.54 -22.44
CA LEU A 62 6.57 -13.90 -21.91
C LEU A 62 6.44 -14.95 -23.02
N GLU A 63 5.60 -14.68 -24.04
CA GLU A 63 5.39 -15.57 -25.18
C GLU A 63 6.54 -15.50 -26.19
N SER A 64 7.07 -14.30 -26.48
CA SER A 64 8.02 -14.09 -27.56
C SER A 64 9.50 -14.20 -27.15
N SER A 65 9.85 -13.70 -25.99
CA SER A 65 11.27 -13.46 -25.59
C SER A 65 11.62 -14.01 -24.20
N GLY A 66 10.64 -14.62 -23.53
CA GLY A 66 10.79 -15.19 -22.20
C GLY A 66 10.89 -14.14 -21.08
N TRP A 67 10.91 -14.62 -19.82
CA TRP A 67 10.79 -13.78 -18.63
C TRP A 67 11.98 -12.80 -18.41
N ARG A 68 13.15 -13.08 -18.95
CA ARG A 68 14.33 -12.20 -18.78
C ARG A 68 14.19 -10.88 -19.53
N SER A 69 13.45 -10.85 -20.64
CA SER A 69 13.21 -9.63 -21.42
C SER A 69 12.44 -8.56 -20.64
N ILE A 70 11.60 -8.96 -19.69
CA ILE A 70 10.82 -8.06 -18.84
C ILE A 70 11.73 -7.15 -18.00
N PHE A 71 12.87 -7.68 -17.53
CA PHE A 71 13.82 -6.89 -16.74
C PHE A 71 14.50 -5.78 -17.55
N TRP A 72 14.69 -5.97 -18.85
CA TRP A 72 15.28 -4.92 -19.73
C TRP A 72 14.37 -3.70 -19.83
N ILE A 73 13.04 -3.90 -19.78
CA ILE A 73 12.09 -2.79 -19.80
C ILE A 73 12.19 -1.96 -18.52
N GLY A 74 12.56 -2.58 -17.40
CA GLY A 74 12.83 -1.88 -16.15
C GLY A 74 13.87 -0.77 -16.29
N PHE A 75 14.85 -0.92 -17.21
CA PHE A 75 15.83 0.13 -17.48
C PHE A 75 15.23 1.39 -18.13
N ALA A 76 14.08 1.29 -18.79
CA ALA A 76 13.40 2.45 -19.36
C ALA A 76 12.87 3.41 -18.27
N VAL A 77 12.70 2.93 -17.04
CA VAL A 77 12.28 3.76 -15.90
C VAL A 77 13.42 4.66 -15.41
N VAL A 78 14.68 4.26 -15.61
CA VAL A 78 15.86 5.01 -15.12
C VAL A 78 15.92 6.43 -15.69
N PRO A 79 15.87 6.67 -17.02
CA PRO A 79 15.87 8.04 -17.55
C PRO A 79 14.65 8.84 -17.09
N ILE A 80 13.48 8.21 -16.91
CA ILE A 80 12.29 8.88 -16.39
C ILE A 80 12.54 9.36 -14.97
N ALA A 81 13.16 8.53 -14.11
CA ALA A 81 13.51 8.92 -12.74
C ALA A 81 14.49 10.10 -12.72
N PHE A 82 15.48 10.14 -13.61
CA PHE A 82 16.39 11.27 -13.74
C PHE A 82 15.68 12.55 -14.19
N ILE A 83 14.77 12.47 -15.17
CA ILE A 83 13.99 13.62 -15.65
C ILE A 83 13.11 14.16 -14.53
N ILE A 84 12.44 13.28 -13.77
CA ILE A 84 11.61 13.64 -12.62
C ILE A 84 12.46 14.33 -11.55
N GLY A 85 13.58 13.72 -11.16
CA GLY A 85 14.48 14.29 -10.14
C GLY A 85 15.06 15.66 -10.53
N TRP A 86 15.25 15.90 -11.82
CA TRP A 86 15.75 17.18 -12.32
C TRP A 86 14.66 18.26 -12.47
N ARG A 87 13.40 17.85 -12.73
CA ARG A 87 12.27 18.78 -12.98
C ARG A 87 11.45 19.13 -11.77
N ILE A 88 11.44 18.28 -10.75
CA ILE A 88 10.64 18.53 -9.53
C ILE A 88 11.46 19.43 -8.59
N PRO A 89 10.98 20.65 -8.30
CA PRO A 89 11.63 21.53 -7.34
C PRO A 89 11.50 20.96 -5.91
N GLU A 90 12.45 21.31 -5.06
CA GLU A 90 12.38 20.99 -3.63
C GLU A 90 11.17 21.67 -2.97
N SER A 91 10.60 21.05 -1.94
CA SER A 91 9.48 21.64 -1.23
C SER A 91 9.90 22.88 -0.44
N ARG A 92 9.18 24.00 -0.58
CA ARG A 92 9.46 25.24 0.17
C ARG A 92 9.45 25.05 1.69
N ARG A 93 8.62 24.11 2.18
CA ARG A 93 8.59 23.76 3.61
C ARG A 93 9.85 23.01 4.02
N PHE A 94 10.35 22.11 3.19
CA PHE A 94 11.59 21.40 3.44
C PHE A 94 12.76 22.37 3.48
N GLU A 95 12.86 23.29 2.51
CA GLU A 95 13.91 24.33 2.49
C GLU A 95 13.87 25.21 3.75
N ALA A 96 12.68 25.63 4.19
CA ALA A 96 12.51 26.41 5.41
C ALA A 96 12.93 25.62 6.67
N VAL A 97 12.57 24.34 6.77
CA VAL A 97 12.97 23.47 7.88
C VAL A 97 14.46 23.15 7.84
N ALA A 98 15.03 22.94 6.66
CA ALA A 98 16.47 22.72 6.50
C ALA A 98 17.27 23.96 6.93
N ALA A 99 16.87 25.14 6.49
CA ALA A 99 17.48 26.41 6.92
C ALA A 99 17.34 26.64 8.45
N ALA A 100 16.17 26.38 9.02
CA ALA A 100 15.96 26.48 10.46
C ALA A 100 16.81 25.47 11.25
N ARG A 101 16.98 24.25 10.76
CA ARG A 101 17.88 23.24 11.35
C ARG A 101 19.33 23.63 11.27
N GLU A 102 19.78 24.22 10.18
CA GLU A 102 21.16 24.71 10.05
C GLU A 102 21.46 25.84 11.03
N ILE A 103 20.50 26.75 11.21
CA ILE A 103 20.59 27.82 12.23
C ILE A 103 20.61 27.23 13.64
N ALA A 104 19.70 26.26 13.91
CA ALA A 104 19.66 25.62 15.23
C ALA A 104 20.89 24.76 15.53
N GLN A 105 21.48 24.09 14.55
CA GLN A 105 22.75 23.36 14.72
C GLN A 105 23.93 24.27 15.00
N ARG A 106 23.92 25.47 14.45
CA ARG A 106 24.93 26.49 14.79
C ARG A 106 24.75 27.10 16.18
N SER A 107 23.54 26.99 16.74
CA SER A 107 23.15 27.65 18.00
C SER A 107 23.00 26.72 19.20
N ALA A 108 22.94 25.38 19.02
CA ALA A 108 22.58 24.47 20.12
C ALA A 108 23.27 23.11 20.06
N THR A 109 24.01 22.83 21.08
CA THR A 109 24.24 21.56 21.74
C THR A 109 22.89 21.04 22.32
N THR A 110 22.00 20.47 21.53
CA THR A 110 20.88 19.75 22.13
C THR A 110 20.42 18.60 21.23
N ASN A 111 20.88 17.42 21.54
CA ASN A 111 20.31 16.14 21.11
C ASN A 111 18.87 16.01 21.64
N SER A 112 17.89 16.52 20.93
CA SER A 112 16.51 16.13 21.15
C SER A 112 16.31 14.74 20.54
N SER A 113 16.44 13.77 21.39
CA SER A 113 16.50 12.35 21.08
C SER A 113 15.20 11.85 20.40
N ASN A 114 15.29 11.30 19.20
CA ASN A 114 14.20 10.52 18.56
C ASN A 114 13.65 9.42 19.50
N LYS A 115 14.39 9.00 20.51
CA LYS A 115 13.94 8.08 21.55
C LYS A 115 12.77 8.62 22.38
N SER A 116 12.68 9.95 22.56
CA SER A 116 11.56 10.54 23.29
C SER A 116 10.25 10.45 22.50
N LEU A 117 10.27 10.71 21.18
CA LEU A 117 9.09 10.67 20.33
C LEU A 117 8.49 9.25 20.19
N VAL A 118 9.36 8.23 20.04
CA VAL A 118 8.89 6.84 20.02
C VAL A 118 8.25 6.45 21.35
N ARG A 119 8.82 6.86 22.48
CA ARG A 119 8.21 6.61 23.79
C ARG A 119 6.87 7.32 23.95
N GLU A 120 6.75 8.52 23.40
CA GLU A 120 5.52 9.30 23.44
C GLU A 120 4.39 8.66 22.64
N LEU A 121 4.67 7.99 21.51
CA LEU A 121 3.67 7.20 20.75
C LEU A 121 3.00 6.11 21.59
N PHE A 122 3.68 5.62 22.62
CA PHE A 122 3.16 4.59 23.54
C PHE A 122 2.73 5.15 24.90
N SER A 123 2.63 6.48 25.04
CA SER A 123 2.05 7.12 26.22
C SER A 123 0.56 6.75 26.37
N SER A 124 -0.02 7.01 27.55
CA SER A 124 -1.43 6.72 27.80
C SER A 124 -2.38 7.37 26.81
N GLU A 125 -2.02 8.52 26.26
CA GLU A 125 -2.81 9.28 25.31
C GLU A 125 -2.84 8.65 23.91
N TYR A 126 -1.68 8.21 23.39
CA TYR A 126 -1.55 7.70 22.02
C TYR A 126 -1.51 6.18 21.91
N ARG A 127 -1.35 5.47 23.04
CA ARG A 127 -1.14 4.01 23.04
C ARG A 127 -2.19 3.23 22.25
N VAL A 128 -3.47 3.53 22.45
CA VAL A 128 -4.55 2.81 21.77
C VAL A 128 -4.48 3.08 20.26
N ARG A 129 -4.27 4.34 19.85
CA ARG A 129 -4.14 4.73 18.44
C ARG A 129 -2.93 4.04 17.79
N SER A 130 -1.80 4.02 18.49
CA SER A 130 -0.56 3.41 17.99
C SER A 130 -0.67 1.90 17.85
N ILE A 131 -1.22 1.21 18.85
CA ILE A 131 -1.42 -0.25 18.79
C ILE A 131 -2.44 -0.60 17.69
N ALA A 132 -3.57 0.10 17.61
CA ALA A 132 -4.57 -0.15 16.58
C ALA A 132 -3.99 0.09 15.18
N SER A 133 -3.17 1.14 14.98
CA SER A 133 -2.48 1.38 13.72
C SER A 133 -1.50 0.27 13.37
N ILE A 134 -0.69 -0.19 14.34
CA ILE A 134 0.25 -1.31 14.14
C ILE A 134 -0.50 -2.57 13.70
N VAL A 135 -1.59 -2.92 14.38
CA VAL A 135 -2.41 -4.09 14.05
C VAL A 135 -3.04 -3.92 12.66
N LEU A 136 -3.59 -2.75 12.35
CA LEU A 136 -4.18 -2.43 11.04
C LEU A 136 -3.15 -2.64 9.93
N PHE A 137 -2.01 -1.95 10.01
CA PHE A 137 -1.01 -1.95 8.93
C PHE A 137 -0.32 -3.31 8.78
N PHE A 138 -0.03 -4.00 9.88
CA PHE A 138 0.50 -5.35 9.84
C PHE A 138 -0.46 -6.32 9.15
N SER A 139 -1.73 -6.36 9.61
CA SER A 139 -2.73 -7.27 9.06
C SER A 139 -3.06 -6.94 7.61
N PHE A 140 -3.14 -5.65 7.27
CA PHE A 140 -3.33 -5.21 5.88
C PHE A 140 -2.15 -5.59 4.99
N GLY A 141 -0.91 -5.43 5.48
CA GLY A 141 0.30 -5.87 4.79
C GLY A 141 0.33 -7.38 4.54
N CYS A 142 -0.04 -8.18 5.56
CA CYS A 142 -0.19 -9.63 5.44
C CYS A 142 -1.19 -10.00 4.34
N ALA A 143 -2.40 -9.40 4.38
CA ALA A 143 -3.44 -9.67 3.40
C ALA A 143 -3.01 -9.27 1.99
N TYR A 144 -2.43 -8.07 1.84
CA TYR A 144 -1.99 -7.54 0.55
C TYR A 144 -0.90 -8.41 -0.08
N ALA A 145 0.20 -8.65 0.61
CA ALA A 145 1.31 -9.44 0.11
C ALA A 145 0.94 -10.92 -0.07
N GLY A 146 0.11 -11.45 0.83
CA GLY A 146 -0.40 -12.83 0.77
C GLY A 146 -1.32 -13.10 -0.43
N THR A 147 -1.81 -12.06 -1.11
CA THR A 147 -2.66 -12.20 -2.30
C THR A 147 -1.95 -11.70 -3.56
N ALA A 148 -1.47 -10.47 -3.58
CA ALA A 148 -0.97 -9.80 -4.77
C ALA A 148 0.16 -10.57 -5.48
N PHE A 149 1.05 -11.20 -4.71
CA PHE A 149 2.18 -11.95 -5.26
C PHE A 149 1.79 -13.36 -5.76
N PHE A 150 0.64 -13.88 -5.34
CA PHE A 150 0.25 -15.26 -5.62
C PHE A 150 -0.91 -15.40 -6.61
N PHE A 151 -1.63 -14.34 -6.94
CA PHE A 151 -2.72 -14.42 -7.91
C PHE A 151 -2.31 -14.97 -9.28
N PRO A 152 -1.17 -14.59 -9.88
CA PRO A 152 -0.76 -15.22 -11.14
C PRO A 152 -0.63 -16.74 -11.01
N THR A 153 -0.01 -17.23 -9.93
CA THR A 153 0.16 -18.66 -9.66
C THR A 153 -1.19 -19.36 -9.41
N TYR A 154 -2.07 -18.73 -8.62
CA TYR A 154 -3.43 -19.24 -8.40
C TYR A 154 -4.19 -19.43 -9.71
N PHE A 155 -4.17 -18.44 -10.61
CA PHE A 155 -4.86 -18.53 -11.88
C PHE A 155 -4.25 -19.62 -12.79
N MET A 156 -2.93 -19.80 -12.75
CA MET A 156 -2.29 -20.87 -13.52
C MET A 156 -2.59 -22.26 -12.95
N GLU A 157 -2.46 -22.46 -11.65
CA GLU A 157 -2.58 -23.78 -11.02
C GLU A 157 -4.04 -24.24 -10.82
N VAL A 158 -4.93 -23.32 -10.47
CA VAL A 158 -6.32 -23.67 -10.12
C VAL A 158 -7.27 -23.47 -11.30
N ARG A 159 -7.05 -22.39 -12.08
CA ARG A 159 -7.96 -21.98 -13.15
C ARG A 159 -7.44 -22.35 -14.55
N GLY A 160 -6.23 -22.92 -14.65
CA GLY A 160 -5.68 -23.43 -15.92
C GLY A 160 -5.34 -22.34 -16.95
N TYR A 161 -5.04 -21.11 -16.49
CA TYR A 161 -4.56 -20.03 -17.36
C TYR A 161 -3.10 -20.25 -17.74
N THR A 162 -2.71 -19.83 -18.93
CA THR A 162 -1.29 -19.69 -19.28
C THR A 162 -0.66 -18.51 -18.53
N ALA A 163 0.66 -18.46 -18.44
CA ALA A 163 1.36 -17.37 -17.76
C ALA A 163 1.03 -15.98 -18.35
N SER A 164 0.89 -15.91 -19.69
CA SER A 164 0.49 -14.69 -20.40
C SER A 164 -0.95 -14.29 -20.10
N GLU A 165 -1.89 -15.25 -20.15
CA GLU A 165 -3.30 -15.01 -19.83
C GLU A 165 -3.47 -14.57 -18.36
N ALA A 166 -2.78 -15.22 -17.41
CA ALA A 166 -2.79 -14.84 -16.00
C ALA A 166 -2.23 -13.41 -15.80
N ALA A 167 -1.14 -13.08 -16.49
CA ALA A 167 -0.58 -11.71 -16.45
C ALA A 167 -1.58 -10.69 -17.02
N LYS A 168 -2.21 -10.96 -18.15
CA LYS A 168 -3.26 -10.09 -18.74
C LYS A 168 -4.44 -9.91 -17.80
N LEU A 169 -4.92 -10.99 -17.18
CA LEU A 169 -6.02 -10.94 -16.21
C LEU A 169 -5.68 -10.06 -15.01
N VAL A 170 -4.50 -10.25 -14.42
CA VAL A 170 -4.01 -9.43 -13.30
C VAL A 170 -3.87 -7.97 -13.71
N GLY A 171 -3.34 -7.70 -14.90
CA GLY A 171 -3.22 -6.36 -15.43
C GLY A 171 -4.58 -5.67 -15.60
N LEU A 172 -5.49 -6.29 -16.35
CA LEU A 172 -6.82 -5.74 -16.61
C LEU A 172 -7.60 -5.47 -15.32
N SER A 173 -7.56 -6.41 -14.36
CA SER A 173 -8.20 -6.22 -13.05
C SER A 173 -7.64 -5.03 -12.29
N ASN A 174 -6.30 -4.84 -12.33
CA ASN A 174 -5.68 -3.66 -11.71
C ASN A 174 -6.04 -2.36 -12.44
N GLY A 175 -6.16 -2.39 -13.78
CA GLY A 175 -6.66 -1.26 -14.56
C GLY A 175 -8.07 -0.82 -14.13
N ILE A 176 -8.98 -1.78 -13.97
CA ILE A 176 -10.34 -1.54 -13.49
C ILE A 176 -10.32 -1.08 -12.02
N ALA A 177 -9.44 -1.65 -11.20
CA ALA A 177 -9.29 -1.30 -9.78
C ALA A 177 -8.94 0.17 -9.55
N ILE A 178 -8.35 0.89 -10.52
CA ILE A 178 -8.10 2.34 -10.43
C ILE A 178 -9.38 3.10 -10.08
N ALA A 179 -10.53 2.70 -10.65
CA ALA A 179 -11.82 3.29 -10.31
C ALA A 179 -12.17 3.07 -8.82
N GLY A 180 -11.80 1.91 -8.26
CA GLY A 180 -11.97 1.60 -6.83
C GLY A 180 -11.09 2.47 -5.92
N TYR A 181 -9.85 2.74 -6.31
CA TYR A 181 -8.96 3.66 -5.60
C TYR A 181 -9.51 5.10 -5.61
N LEU A 182 -9.94 5.58 -6.78
CA LEU A 182 -10.50 6.92 -6.90
C LEU A 182 -11.82 7.06 -6.12
N SER A 183 -12.68 6.06 -6.18
CA SER A 183 -13.94 6.06 -5.40
C SER A 183 -13.67 6.01 -3.89
N ALA A 184 -12.72 5.20 -3.43
CA ALA A 184 -12.31 5.17 -2.02
C ALA A 184 -11.80 6.54 -1.55
N ALA A 185 -10.93 7.17 -2.35
CA ALA A 185 -10.40 8.50 -2.05
C ALA A 185 -11.51 9.56 -1.99
N ALA A 186 -12.41 9.57 -2.98
CA ALA A 186 -13.52 10.52 -3.04
C ALA A 186 -14.53 10.29 -1.89
N VAL A 187 -14.90 9.05 -1.62
CA VAL A 187 -15.84 8.71 -0.54
C VAL A 187 -15.23 9.05 0.81
N GLY A 188 -13.94 8.73 1.03
CA GLY A 188 -13.25 9.02 2.29
C GLY A 188 -12.98 10.50 2.53
N GLU A 189 -12.96 11.32 1.48
CA GLU A 189 -12.74 12.77 1.60
C GLU A 189 -14.06 13.55 1.71
N TYR A 190 -15.09 13.18 0.93
CA TYR A 190 -16.29 14.03 0.74
C TYR A 190 -17.57 13.45 1.32
N ILE A 191 -17.67 12.13 1.53
CA ILE A 191 -18.94 11.48 1.92
C ILE A 191 -18.84 10.86 3.32
N LEU A 192 -17.82 10.04 3.53
CA LEU A 192 -17.58 9.36 4.80
C LEU A 192 -16.30 9.88 5.44
N THR A 193 -15.92 9.30 6.59
CA THR A 193 -14.60 9.51 7.16
C THR A 193 -13.63 8.48 6.57
N ARG A 194 -12.33 8.80 6.52
CA ARG A 194 -11.27 7.92 6.00
C ARG A 194 -11.28 6.57 6.72
N ARG A 195 -11.51 6.58 8.05
CA ARG A 195 -11.66 5.39 8.88
C ARG A 195 -12.79 4.47 8.41
N ASN A 196 -13.98 5.02 8.25
CA ASN A 196 -15.16 4.24 7.87
C ASN A 196 -15.04 3.74 6.43
N THR A 197 -14.51 4.57 5.53
CA THR A 197 -14.25 4.16 4.14
C THR A 197 -13.27 3.00 4.08
N PHE A 198 -12.15 3.06 4.82
CA PHE A 198 -11.21 1.95 4.89
C PHE A 198 -11.87 0.67 5.37
N ALA A 199 -12.63 0.72 6.48
CA ALA A 199 -13.29 -0.44 7.04
C ALA A 199 -14.33 -1.05 6.07
N ILE A 200 -15.16 -0.21 5.43
CA ILE A 200 -16.16 -0.65 4.45
C ILE A 200 -15.47 -1.28 3.22
N TRP A 201 -14.45 -0.62 2.67
CA TRP A 201 -13.71 -1.14 1.52
C TRP A 201 -13.02 -2.48 1.83
N CYS A 202 -12.40 -2.62 3.00
CA CYS A 202 -11.85 -3.90 3.44
C CYS A 202 -12.92 -4.98 3.62
N GLY A 203 -14.09 -4.64 4.17
CA GLY A 203 -15.21 -5.57 4.31
C GLY A 203 -15.76 -6.03 2.95
N LEU A 204 -16.02 -5.10 2.03
CA LEU A 204 -16.43 -5.41 0.65
C LEU A 204 -15.34 -6.18 -0.10
N GLY A 205 -14.07 -5.84 0.13
CA GLY A 205 -12.93 -6.55 -0.42
C GLY A 205 -12.82 -7.99 0.07
N ALA A 206 -13.13 -8.24 1.34
CA ALA A 206 -13.20 -9.59 1.90
C ALA A 206 -14.30 -10.43 1.27
N ILE A 207 -15.48 -9.84 1.07
CA ILE A 207 -16.60 -10.49 0.36
C ILE A 207 -16.23 -10.76 -1.10
N ALA A 208 -15.64 -9.79 -1.80
CA ALA A 208 -15.21 -9.95 -3.18
C ALA A 208 -14.14 -11.03 -3.34
N LEU A 209 -13.19 -11.11 -2.39
CA LEU A 209 -12.16 -12.16 -2.37
C LEU A 209 -12.77 -13.55 -2.15
N LEU A 210 -13.70 -13.69 -1.21
CA LEU A 210 -14.43 -14.96 -1.03
C LEU A 210 -15.22 -15.32 -2.27
N ALA A 211 -15.90 -14.35 -2.89
CA ALA A 211 -16.62 -14.57 -4.14
C ALA A 211 -15.66 -15.03 -5.25
N LEU A 212 -14.48 -14.41 -5.39
CA LEU A 212 -13.44 -14.82 -6.34
C LEU A 212 -12.98 -16.28 -6.13
N MET A 213 -12.87 -16.71 -4.87
CA MET A 213 -12.40 -18.07 -4.57
C MET A 213 -13.44 -19.15 -4.86
N TRP A 214 -14.73 -18.85 -4.69
CA TRP A 214 -15.76 -19.89 -4.64
C TRP A 214 -16.83 -19.82 -5.74
N LEU A 215 -17.08 -18.65 -6.34
CA LEU A 215 -18.19 -18.48 -7.28
C LEU A 215 -17.82 -18.66 -8.76
N PRO A 216 -16.61 -18.33 -9.25
CA PRO A 216 -16.37 -18.36 -10.69
C PRO A 216 -16.39 -19.76 -11.26
N THR A 217 -17.24 -19.97 -12.28
CA THR A 217 -17.29 -21.16 -13.10
C THR A 217 -16.74 -20.90 -14.51
N GLU A 218 -16.77 -19.65 -14.95
CA GLU A 218 -16.34 -19.21 -16.27
C GLU A 218 -15.24 -18.12 -16.19
N ARG A 219 -14.43 -18.01 -17.26
CA ARG A 219 -13.27 -17.09 -17.29
C ARG A 219 -13.63 -15.61 -17.15
N TRP A 220 -14.77 -15.16 -17.67
CA TRP A 220 -15.20 -13.77 -17.51
C TRP A 220 -15.55 -13.41 -16.05
N GLN A 221 -16.01 -14.39 -15.27
CA GLN A 221 -16.29 -14.22 -13.85
C GLN A 221 -15.00 -14.04 -13.05
N ASP A 222 -13.90 -14.72 -13.42
CA ASP A 222 -12.59 -14.51 -12.83
C ASP A 222 -12.16 -13.04 -12.93
N LEU A 223 -12.29 -12.44 -14.12
CA LEU A 223 -11.98 -11.01 -14.32
C LEU A 223 -12.87 -10.12 -13.46
N THR A 224 -14.18 -10.39 -13.45
CA THR A 224 -15.16 -9.57 -12.72
C THR A 224 -14.90 -9.60 -11.21
N PHE A 225 -14.82 -10.77 -10.61
CA PHE A 225 -14.61 -10.90 -9.16
C PHE A 225 -13.20 -10.44 -8.73
N PHE A 226 -12.20 -10.65 -9.59
CA PHE A 226 -10.87 -10.14 -9.30
C PHE A 226 -10.80 -8.62 -9.42
N ALA A 227 -11.47 -8.02 -10.39
CA ALA A 227 -11.58 -6.57 -10.49
C ALA A 227 -12.32 -5.95 -9.27
N LEU A 228 -13.38 -6.59 -8.79
CA LEU A 228 -14.07 -6.19 -7.56
C LEU A 228 -13.16 -6.32 -6.32
N THR A 229 -12.39 -7.41 -6.24
CA THR A 229 -11.38 -7.57 -5.18
C THR A 229 -10.35 -6.44 -5.25
N GLY A 230 -9.85 -6.11 -6.43
CA GLY A 230 -8.93 -5.01 -6.65
C GLY A 230 -9.53 -3.64 -6.29
N ALA A 231 -10.76 -3.38 -6.72
CA ALA A 231 -11.44 -2.12 -6.47
C ALA A 231 -11.71 -1.88 -4.97
N PHE A 232 -12.11 -2.89 -4.24
CA PHE A 232 -12.43 -2.74 -2.81
C PHE A 232 -11.23 -3.04 -1.93
N PHE A 233 -10.66 -4.23 -1.97
CA PHE A 233 -9.55 -4.59 -1.09
C PHE A 233 -8.34 -3.68 -1.35
N TYR A 234 -7.77 -3.71 -2.56
CA TYR A 234 -6.60 -2.89 -2.85
C TYR A 234 -6.94 -1.40 -2.91
N GLY A 235 -8.15 -1.04 -3.33
CA GLY A 235 -8.65 0.34 -3.33
C GLY A 235 -8.67 0.99 -1.95
N SER A 236 -8.81 0.22 -0.86
CA SER A 236 -8.71 0.74 0.52
C SER A 236 -7.37 1.41 0.82
N ASN A 237 -6.31 1.04 0.08
CA ASN A 237 -4.99 1.65 0.18
C ASN A 237 -4.99 3.16 -0.15
N ALA A 238 -5.96 3.63 -0.93
CA ALA A 238 -6.07 5.04 -1.28
C ALA A 238 -6.32 5.96 -0.07
N VAL A 239 -6.95 5.45 0.99
CA VAL A 239 -7.31 6.25 2.17
C VAL A 239 -6.44 5.98 3.40
N VAL A 240 -5.75 4.82 3.45
CA VAL A 240 -5.05 4.39 4.66
C VAL A 240 -3.87 5.29 5.04
N GLY A 241 -3.14 5.81 4.06
CA GLY A 241 -2.02 6.72 4.31
C GLY A 241 -2.48 8.07 4.88
N ALA A 242 -3.57 8.61 4.34
CA ALA A 242 -4.17 9.83 4.85
C ALA A 242 -4.80 9.62 6.23
N LEU A 243 -5.43 8.47 6.47
CA LEU A 243 -5.95 8.09 7.79
C LEU A 243 -4.84 8.14 8.84
N LEU A 244 -3.68 7.54 8.57
CA LEU A 244 -2.56 7.52 9.52
C LEU A 244 -2.01 8.93 9.79
N ALA A 245 -1.94 9.78 8.78
CA ALA A 245 -1.48 11.16 8.93
C ALA A 245 -2.37 12.01 9.84
N ASP A 246 -3.66 11.68 9.94
CA ASP A 246 -4.64 12.39 10.79
C ASP A 246 -4.59 11.97 12.28
N LEU A 247 -3.84 10.91 12.61
CA LEU A 247 -3.83 10.36 13.98
C LEU A 247 -2.86 11.05 14.93
N TYR A 248 -1.84 11.71 14.38
CA TYR A 248 -0.74 12.27 15.16
C TYR A 248 -0.54 13.75 14.88
N PRO A 249 -0.18 14.56 15.91
CA PRO A 249 0.22 15.94 15.74
C PRO A 249 1.45 16.06 14.83
N THR A 250 1.62 17.24 14.24
CA THR A 250 2.62 17.48 13.19
C THR A 250 4.05 17.08 13.63
N ARG A 251 4.42 17.35 14.88
CA ARG A 251 5.74 17.00 15.43
C ARG A 251 6.03 15.49 15.49
N MET A 252 4.98 14.65 15.66
CA MET A 252 5.10 13.19 15.78
C MET A 252 4.68 12.44 14.51
N ARG A 253 4.08 13.11 13.55
CA ARG A 253 3.45 12.50 12.37
C ARG A 253 4.40 11.60 11.60
N THR A 254 5.62 12.05 11.32
CA THR A 254 6.63 11.27 10.58
C THR A 254 7.06 10.02 11.36
N THR A 255 7.31 10.17 12.67
CA THR A 255 7.68 9.04 13.53
C THR A 255 6.52 8.05 13.69
N GLY A 256 5.30 8.55 13.88
CA GLY A 256 4.08 7.74 13.92
C GLY A 256 3.86 6.97 12.62
N TYR A 257 4.04 7.63 11.47
CA TYR A 257 3.93 6.98 10.16
C TYR A 257 4.99 5.87 9.98
N ALA A 258 6.23 6.12 10.38
CA ALA A 258 7.29 5.13 10.27
C ALA A 258 7.07 3.92 11.20
N VAL A 259 6.80 4.18 12.48
CA VAL A 259 6.72 3.13 13.53
C VAL A 259 5.39 2.40 13.53
N CYS A 260 4.27 3.10 13.34
CA CYS A 260 2.93 2.51 13.45
C CYS A 260 2.30 2.16 12.09
N GLY A 261 2.89 2.62 10.99
CA GLY A 261 2.42 2.35 9.63
C GLY A 261 3.41 1.53 8.81
N SER A 262 4.48 2.19 8.33
CA SER A 262 5.40 1.57 7.35
C SER A 262 6.10 0.32 7.89
N ALA A 263 6.62 0.34 9.12
CA ALA A 263 7.34 -0.80 9.67
C ALA A 263 6.43 -2.05 9.85
N PRO A 264 5.22 -1.95 10.45
CA PRO A 264 4.30 -3.07 10.53
C PRO A 264 3.83 -3.57 9.16
N LEU A 265 3.53 -2.66 8.22
CA LEU A 265 3.17 -3.03 6.85
C LEU A 265 4.27 -3.84 6.18
N THR A 266 5.51 -3.35 6.25
CA THR A 266 6.67 -4.03 5.66
C THR A 266 6.92 -5.39 6.31
N LEU A 267 6.72 -5.50 7.63
CA LEU A 267 6.83 -6.78 8.33
C LEU A 267 5.78 -7.79 7.82
N GLY A 268 4.52 -7.35 7.61
CA GLY A 268 3.49 -8.17 6.98
C GLY A 268 3.87 -8.61 5.57
N PHE A 269 4.41 -7.70 4.76
CA PHE A 269 4.92 -7.99 3.40
C PHE A 269 6.09 -8.99 3.40
N ALA A 270 6.93 -9.00 4.44
CA ALA A 270 8.06 -9.90 4.53
C ALA A 270 7.66 -11.31 5.02
N LEU A 271 6.79 -11.38 6.02
CA LEU A 271 6.47 -12.64 6.69
C LEU A 271 5.40 -13.45 5.96
N PHE A 272 4.35 -12.80 5.50
CA PHE A 272 3.18 -13.54 5.01
C PHE A 272 3.40 -14.30 3.71
N PRO A 273 4.17 -13.81 2.72
CA PRO A 273 4.54 -14.59 1.55
C PRO A 273 5.31 -15.88 1.83
N ALA A 274 6.00 -15.97 2.97
CA ALA A 274 6.64 -17.20 3.40
C ALA A 274 5.65 -18.22 4.00
N ILE A 275 4.55 -17.74 4.57
CA ILE A 275 3.52 -18.56 5.24
C ILE A 275 2.51 -19.10 4.22
N VAL A 276 2.06 -18.28 3.26
CA VAL A 276 1.01 -18.64 2.30
C VAL A 276 1.29 -19.94 1.56
N PRO A 277 2.48 -20.20 0.98
CA PRO A 277 2.75 -21.46 0.28
C PRO A 277 2.64 -22.69 1.19
N LEU A 278 2.98 -22.56 2.48
CA LEU A 278 2.87 -23.66 3.46
C LEU A 278 1.39 -24.00 3.72
N VAL A 279 0.55 -22.96 3.87
CA VAL A 279 -0.90 -23.13 4.04
C VAL A 279 -1.53 -23.69 2.77
N VAL A 280 -1.16 -23.17 1.60
CA VAL A 280 -1.65 -23.66 0.31
C VAL A 280 -1.32 -25.14 0.11
N LYS A 281 -0.11 -25.55 0.47
CA LYS A 281 0.31 -26.96 0.38
C LYS A 281 -0.54 -27.87 1.27
N SER A 282 -1.03 -27.39 2.40
CA SER A 282 -1.79 -28.20 3.36
C SER A 282 -3.28 -28.27 3.06
N ILE A 283 -3.91 -27.17 2.60
CA ILE A 283 -5.37 -27.08 2.44
C ILE A 283 -5.83 -26.54 1.08
N GLY A 284 -4.89 -26.27 0.16
CA GLY A 284 -5.18 -25.75 -1.19
C GLY A 284 -5.42 -24.22 -1.20
N TRP A 285 -5.43 -23.65 -2.42
CA TRP A 285 -5.48 -22.21 -2.66
C TRP A 285 -6.75 -21.54 -2.11
N GLN A 286 -7.92 -22.11 -2.42
CA GLN A 286 -9.20 -21.49 -2.05
C GLN A 286 -9.37 -21.38 -0.53
N TRP A 287 -9.07 -22.46 0.18
CA TRP A 287 -9.11 -22.48 1.63
C TRP A 287 -8.02 -21.60 2.24
N ALA A 288 -6.79 -21.62 1.69
CA ALA A 288 -5.69 -20.80 2.19
C ALA A 288 -6.05 -19.30 2.13
N PHE A 289 -6.62 -18.84 1.02
CA PHE A 289 -7.03 -17.44 0.91
C PHE A 289 -8.22 -17.13 1.82
N SER A 290 -9.18 -18.04 1.96
CA SER A 290 -10.35 -17.85 2.81
C SER A 290 -10.00 -17.78 4.30
N VAL A 291 -9.11 -18.67 4.81
CA VAL A 291 -8.84 -18.76 6.26
C VAL A 291 -7.60 -18.00 6.73
N ALA A 292 -6.68 -17.68 5.83
CA ALA A 292 -5.48 -16.92 6.21
C ALA A 292 -5.57 -15.44 5.82
N ILE A 293 -6.14 -15.12 4.65
CA ILE A 293 -6.15 -13.74 4.14
C ILE A 293 -7.38 -12.97 4.60
N VAL A 294 -8.57 -13.55 4.45
CA VAL A 294 -9.82 -12.85 4.82
C VAL A 294 -9.85 -12.42 6.28
N PRO A 295 -9.44 -13.24 7.27
CA PRO A 295 -9.37 -12.79 8.65
C PRO A 295 -8.40 -11.62 8.86
N MET A 296 -7.24 -11.61 8.17
CA MET A 296 -6.29 -10.49 8.26
C MET A 296 -6.91 -9.18 7.75
N LEU A 297 -7.68 -9.26 6.65
CA LEU A 297 -8.39 -8.10 6.12
C LEU A 297 -9.48 -7.61 7.06
N LEU A 298 -10.22 -8.52 7.70
CA LEU A 298 -11.24 -8.16 8.70
C LEU A 298 -10.62 -7.61 9.99
N VAL A 299 -9.48 -8.14 10.43
CA VAL A 299 -8.71 -7.57 11.56
C VAL A 299 -8.23 -6.16 11.22
N ALA A 300 -7.75 -5.90 10.01
CA ALA A 300 -7.39 -4.55 9.59
C ALA A 300 -8.60 -3.60 9.60
N ALA A 301 -9.76 -4.06 9.11
CA ALA A 301 -11.00 -3.29 9.12
C ALA A 301 -11.48 -2.96 10.55
N THR A 302 -11.49 -3.95 11.44
CA THR A 302 -11.89 -3.75 12.85
C THR A 302 -10.91 -2.89 13.61
N ALA A 303 -9.60 -3.06 13.39
CA ALA A 303 -8.58 -2.18 13.98
C ALA A 303 -8.75 -0.73 13.52
N ALA A 304 -9.12 -0.50 12.26
CA ALA A 304 -9.45 0.84 11.78
C ALA A 304 -10.62 1.44 12.57
N LEU A 305 -11.67 0.68 12.88
CA LEU A 305 -12.82 1.17 13.61
C LEU A 305 -12.52 1.54 15.08
N VAL A 306 -11.43 1.06 15.65
CA VAL A 306 -10.94 1.46 16.98
C VAL A 306 -10.30 2.87 16.94
N LEU A 307 -9.79 3.30 15.78
CA LEU A 307 -9.16 4.60 15.63
C LEU A 307 -10.17 5.76 15.78
N PRO A 308 -9.72 6.98 16.14
CA PRO A 308 -10.59 8.15 16.20
C PRO A 308 -11.29 8.43 14.88
N ASN A 309 -12.53 8.89 14.95
CA ASN A 309 -13.34 9.19 13.80
C ASN A 309 -13.25 10.69 13.43
N ASN A 310 -12.07 11.11 13.01
CA ASN A 310 -11.83 12.49 12.64
C ASN A 310 -12.45 12.79 11.26
N LYS A 311 -13.09 13.95 11.13
CA LYS A 311 -13.53 14.43 9.80
C LYS A 311 -12.29 14.82 8.99
N SER A 312 -12.35 14.62 7.68
CA SER A 312 -11.31 15.04 6.75
C SER A 312 -10.99 16.54 6.93
N GLY A 313 -9.69 16.87 7.05
CA GLY A 313 -9.23 18.25 7.21
C GLY A 313 -9.18 18.81 8.63
N THR A 314 -9.56 18.04 9.66
CA THR A 314 -9.32 18.45 11.06
C THR A 314 -7.87 18.13 11.44
N GLU A 315 -7.04 19.17 11.60
CA GLU A 315 -5.71 18.97 12.18
C GLU A 315 -5.84 18.70 13.68
N VAL A 316 -5.11 17.68 14.17
CA VAL A 316 -4.93 17.50 15.63
C VAL A 316 -4.09 18.69 16.08
N ALA A 317 -4.66 19.54 16.93
CA ALA A 317 -3.97 20.70 17.45
C ALA A 317 -2.68 20.26 18.17
N ASP A 318 -1.58 20.97 17.90
CA ASP A 318 -0.39 20.90 18.75
C ASP A 318 -0.74 21.66 20.04
N GLU A 319 -1.20 20.94 21.10
CA GLU A 319 -1.31 21.48 22.46
C GLU A 319 0.07 21.60 23.13
#